data_4cb3229dd00f35085fb7112582cf49c3
#
_entry.id   4cb3229dd00f35085fb7112582cf49c3
#
_cell.length_a   1.000
_cell.length_b   1.000
_cell.length_c   1.000
_cell.angle_alpha   90.00
_cell.angle_beta   90.00
_cell.angle_gamma   90.00
#
_symmetry.space_group_name_H-M   'P 1'
#
loop_
_entity.id
_entity.type
_entity.pdbx_description
1 polymer ?
#
loop_
_entity_poly.entity_id
_entity_poly.type
_entity_poly.pdbx_seq_one_letter_code
_entity_poly.pdbx_strand_id
1 'polypeptide(L)'
;MFPLKVKDQSGATEMSEIVTKIFEESLSKIVLVQLKGGRSVRGKLYSFDQHMNLVLEEAEDITNEGNAKKLGTIVVRGDNVILVSPPPKR
;
A
#
# COMPACT_ATOMS: atom_id res chain seq x y z
N MET A 1 1.18 6.78 -23.01
CA MET A 1 1.57 6.57 -22.73
C MET A 1 2.17 5.94 -22.61
N PHE A 2 2.10 5.59 -22.54
CA PHE A 2 2.61 5.08 -22.19
C PHE A 2 3.23 4.42 -21.98
N PRO A 3 3.41 4.26 -21.97
CA PRO A 3 3.96 3.70 -21.67
C PRO A 3 4.48 3.11 -21.30
N LEU A 4 4.49 2.91 -20.97
CA LEU A 4 4.84 2.45 -20.52
C LEU A 4 5.59 1.79 -20.73
N LYS A 5 5.76 1.77 -20.83
CA LYS A 5 6.38 1.30 -20.98
C LYS A 5 7.18 0.84 -20.70
N VAL A 6 7.32 0.50 -20.61
CA VAL A 6 8.04 0.20 -20.23
C VAL A 6 8.90 -0.11 -20.12
N LYS A 7 9.10 -0.03 -19.99
CA LYS A 7 9.91 -0.29 -19.93
C LYS A 7 10.77 -0.45 -19.41
N ASP A 8 10.57 -0.40 -19.01
CA ASP A 8 11.62 -0.45 -18.50
C ASP A 8 11.98 -1.58 -18.00
N GLN A 9 12.44 -2.00 -18.16
CA GLN A 9 12.89 -2.99 -17.74
C GLN A 9 14.01 -2.95 -16.99
N SER A 10 14.20 -2.09 -16.47
CA SER A 10 15.31 -1.85 -15.61
C SER A 10 15.26 -2.64 -14.36
N GLY A 11 14.32 -3.50 -14.21
CA GLY A 11 14.16 -4.21 -12.98
C GLY A 11 13.66 -3.35 -11.87
N ALA A 12 13.46 -2.11 -12.14
CA ALA A 12 12.89 -1.25 -11.13
C ALA A 12 11.48 -1.69 -10.84
N THR A 13 11.07 -1.53 -9.61
CA THR A 13 9.74 -1.89 -9.21
C THR A 13 8.82 -0.74 -9.53
N GLU A 14 8.35 -0.71 -10.74
CA GLU A 14 7.40 0.32 -11.12
C GLU A 14 6.04 -0.31 -11.24
N MET A 15 5.04 0.46 -10.84
CA MET A 15 3.68 -0.03 -10.84
C MET A 15 3.13 -0.03 -12.25
N SER A 16 2.41 -1.08 -12.59
CA SER A 16 1.68 -1.12 -13.84
C SER A 16 0.50 -0.17 -13.76
N GLU A 17 -0.10 0.10 -14.90
CA GLU A 17 -1.27 0.96 -14.92
C GLU A 17 -2.42 0.37 -14.12
N ILE A 18 -2.55 -0.95 -14.13
CA ILE A 18 -3.63 -1.60 -13.39
C ILE A 18 -3.44 -1.39 -11.90
N VAL A 19 -2.21 -1.59 -11.41
CA VAL A 19 -1.95 -1.43 -9.99
C VAL A 19 -2.15 0.02 -9.58
N THR A 20 -1.67 0.94 -10.40
CA THR A 20 -1.85 2.35 -10.13
C THR A 20 -3.33 2.70 -10.00
N LYS A 21 -4.14 2.17 -10.90
CA LYS A 21 -5.56 2.45 -10.86
C LYS A 21 -6.21 1.91 -9.59
N ILE A 22 -5.80 0.73 -9.17
CA ILE A 22 -6.34 0.15 -7.95
C ILE A 22 -6.00 1.05 -6.76
N PHE A 23 -4.77 1.53 -6.69
CA PHE A 23 -4.38 2.42 -5.61
C PHE A 23 -5.11 3.75 -5.68
N GLU A 24 -5.31 4.29 -6.89
CA GLU A 24 -6.06 5.54 -7.02
C GLU A 24 -7.48 5.38 -6.52
N GLU A 25 -8.09 4.25 -6.79
CA GLU A 25 -9.45 4.00 -6.33
C GLU A 25 -9.51 3.75 -4.83
N SER A 26 -8.37 3.43 -4.24
CA SER A 26 -8.31 3.16 -2.81
C SER A 26 -7.97 4.39 -1.98
N LEU A 27 -7.67 5.51 -2.64
CA LEU A 27 -7.34 6.72 -1.89
C LEU A 27 -8.51 7.11 -0.98
N SER A 28 -8.18 7.54 0.22
CA SER A 28 -9.12 7.93 1.26
C SER A 28 -9.93 6.76 1.81
N LYS A 29 -9.54 5.55 1.49
CA LYS A 29 -10.22 4.36 1.98
C LYS A 29 -9.26 3.51 2.79
N ILE A 30 -9.81 2.64 3.60
CA ILE A 30 -9.00 1.78 4.48
C ILE A 30 -8.43 0.65 3.65
N VAL A 31 -7.12 0.47 3.77
CA VAL A 31 -6.43 -0.66 3.12
C VAL A 31 -5.71 -1.46 4.20
N LEU A 32 -5.49 -2.73 3.89
CA LEU A 32 -4.75 -3.64 4.74
C LEU A 32 -3.42 -3.93 4.06
N VAL A 33 -2.33 -3.80 4.80
CA VAL A 33 -1.00 -4.00 4.25
C VAL A 33 -0.26 -5.02 5.09
N GLN A 34 0.26 -6.05 4.43
CA GLN A 34 1.11 -7.03 5.09
C GLN A 34 2.55 -6.72 4.76
N LEU A 35 3.38 -6.75 5.77
CA LEU A 35 4.78 -6.36 5.67
C LEU A 35 5.67 -7.56 5.93
N LYS A 36 6.91 -7.47 5.45
CA LYS A 36 7.91 -8.47 5.76
C LYS A 36 8.05 -8.58 7.26
N GLY A 37 8.36 -9.76 7.72
CA GLY A 37 8.50 -10.00 9.15
C GLY A 37 7.20 -10.34 9.85
N GLY A 38 6.14 -10.54 9.11
CA GLY A 38 4.88 -10.99 9.71
C GLY A 38 4.03 -9.88 10.31
N ARG A 39 4.36 -8.63 10.01
CA ARG A 39 3.59 -7.52 10.54
C ARG A 39 2.45 -7.16 9.59
N SER A 40 1.36 -6.71 10.16
CA SER A 40 0.21 -6.24 9.39
C SER A 40 -0.24 -4.89 9.92
N VAL A 41 -0.56 -4.00 9.01
CA VAL A 41 -1.06 -2.68 9.39
C VAL A 41 -2.29 -2.38 8.56
N ARG A 42 -3.12 -1.51 9.09
CA ARG A 42 -4.35 -1.09 8.44
C ARG A 42 -4.44 0.42 8.57
N GLY A 43 -4.86 1.08 7.51
CA GLY A 43 -4.99 2.52 7.60
C GLY A 43 -5.64 3.10 6.37
N LYS A 44 -5.91 4.39 6.44
CA LYS A 44 -6.53 5.10 5.34
C LYS A 44 -5.42 5.51 4.38
N LEU A 45 -5.54 5.11 3.12
CA LEU A 45 -4.51 5.42 2.14
C LEU A 45 -4.59 6.89 1.77
N TYR A 46 -3.54 7.61 2.10
CA TYR A 46 -3.47 9.03 1.82
C TYR A 46 -2.77 9.30 0.49
N SER A 47 -1.65 8.62 0.26
CA SER A 47 -0.94 8.79 -0.99
C SER A 47 -0.05 7.59 -1.23
N PHE A 48 0.46 7.49 -2.44
CA PHE A 48 1.36 6.42 -2.83
C PHE A 48 2.23 6.94 -3.97
N ASP A 49 3.32 6.22 -4.22
CA ASP A 49 4.17 6.57 -5.35
C ASP A 49 4.42 5.32 -6.19
N GLN A 50 5.19 5.48 -7.25
CA GLN A 50 5.38 4.39 -8.19
C GLN A 50 6.30 3.29 -7.66
N HIS A 51 6.92 3.52 -6.51
CA HIS A 51 7.72 2.49 -5.85
C HIS A 51 6.91 1.77 -4.80
N MET A 52 5.61 2.04 -4.74
CA MET A 52 4.70 1.45 -3.77
C MET A 52 4.99 1.87 -2.34
N ASN A 53 5.67 3.00 -2.17
CA ASN A 53 5.71 3.61 -0.84
C ASN A 53 4.34 4.20 -0.56
N LEU A 54 3.84 3.93 0.62
CA LEU A 54 2.47 4.30 0.97
C LEU A 54 2.46 5.21 2.17
N VAL A 55 1.58 6.20 2.16
CA VAL A 55 1.32 7.00 3.35
C VAL A 55 -0.08 6.62 3.83
N LEU A 56 -0.14 6.15 5.07
CA LEU A 56 -1.41 5.75 5.68
C LEU A 56 -1.70 6.69 6.84
N GLU A 57 -2.95 7.12 6.90
CA GLU A 57 -3.43 7.93 8.02
C GLU A 57 -4.29 7.07 8.94
N GLU A 58 -4.31 7.45 10.20
CA GLU A 58 -5.09 6.72 11.20
C GLU A 58 -4.76 5.24 11.16
N ALA A 59 -3.48 4.96 11.02
CA ALA A 59 -3.01 3.60 10.87
C ALA A 59 -3.02 2.86 12.20
N GLU A 60 -3.16 1.56 12.10
CA GLU A 60 -3.11 0.68 13.26
C GLU A 60 -2.26 -0.52 12.92
N ASP A 61 -1.48 -0.95 13.90
CA ASP A 61 -0.76 -2.21 13.81
C ASP A 61 -1.71 -3.30 14.28
N ILE A 62 -2.06 -4.19 13.37
CA ILE A 62 -3.01 -5.25 13.68
C ILE A 62 -2.35 -6.61 13.64
N THR A 63 -1.03 -6.64 13.82
CA THR A 63 -0.28 -7.88 13.81
C THR A 63 -0.80 -8.87 14.84
N ASN A 64 -1.10 -8.38 16.03
CA ASN A 64 -1.60 -9.21 17.11
C ASN A 64 -3.10 -9.12 17.16
N GLU A 65 -3.73 -10.24 16.87
CA GLU A 65 -5.17 -10.32 16.83
C GLU A 65 -5.76 -9.88 18.16
N GLY A 66 -6.75 -9.01 18.08
CA GLY A 66 -7.41 -8.53 19.28
C GLY A 66 -6.65 -7.48 20.05
N ASN A 67 -5.54 -7.00 19.50
CA ASN A 67 -4.71 -6.04 20.21
C ASN A 67 -4.15 -5.02 19.23
N ALA A 68 -5.05 -4.29 18.58
CA ALA A 68 -4.65 -3.28 17.61
C ALA A 68 -3.97 -2.12 18.33
N LYS A 69 -2.90 -1.62 17.74
CA LYS A 69 -2.14 -0.52 18.31
C LYS A 69 -2.18 0.65 17.34
N LYS A 70 -2.62 1.79 17.81
CA LYS A 70 -2.72 2.97 16.96
C LYS A 70 -1.34 3.52 16.66
N LEU A 71 -1.11 3.84 15.40
CA LEU A 71 0.18 4.36 14.95
C LEU A 71 0.09 5.79 14.43
N GLY A 72 -1.12 6.24 14.07
CA GLY A 72 -1.25 7.57 13.48
C GLY A 72 -0.89 7.55 12.01
N THR A 73 -0.20 8.57 11.56
CA THR A 73 0.22 8.66 10.17
C THR A 73 1.57 7.99 10.02
N ILE A 74 1.66 7.04 9.10
CA ILE A 74 2.89 6.30 8.89
C ILE A 74 3.23 6.27 7.41
N VAL A 75 4.51 6.07 7.14
CA VAL A 75 5.00 5.84 5.79
C VAL A 75 5.49 4.41 5.72
N VAL A 76 4.95 3.67 4.77
CA VAL A 76 5.34 2.28 4.56
C VAL A 76 6.20 2.23 3.30
N ARG A 77 7.40 1.71 3.45
CA ARG A 77 8.30 1.60 2.29
C ARG A 77 7.88 0.43 1.43
N GLY A 78 7.93 0.67 0.11
CA GLY A 78 7.47 -0.34 -0.83
C GLY A 78 8.23 -1.64 -0.74
N ASP A 79 9.53 -1.58 -0.41
CA ASP A 79 10.32 -2.79 -0.35
C ASP A 79 9.99 -3.66 0.86
N ASN A 80 9.18 -3.17 1.77
CA ASN A 80 8.70 -3.97 2.90
C ASN A 80 7.32 -4.54 2.68
N VAL A 81 6.65 -4.19 1.60
CA VAL A 81 5.27 -4.58 1.37
C VAL A 81 5.24 -5.96 0.71
N ILE A 82 4.47 -6.87 1.31
CA ILE A 82 4.23 -8.18 0.72
C ILE A 82 2.89 -8.19 0.00
N LEU A 83 1.89 -7.57 0.62
CA LEU A 83 0.53 -7.63 0.11
C LEU A 83 -0.22 -6.38 0.53
N VAL A 84 -0.97 -5.81 -0.41
CA VAL A 84 -1.89 -4.73 -0.10
C VAL A 84 -3.28 -5.21 -0.49
N SER A 85 -4.19 -5.15 0.45
CA SER A 85 -5.56 -5.56 0.20
C SER A 85 -6.42 -4.31 0.12
N PRO A 86 -6.96 -4.00 -1.05
CA PRO A 86 -7.83 -2.82 -1.16
C PRO A 86 -9.15 -3.08 -0.45
N PRO A 87 -9.91 -2.02 -0.20
CA PRO A 87 -11.19 -2.20 0.48
C PRO A 87 -12.13 -3.03 -0.38
N PRO A 88 -13.03 -3.76 0.28
CA PRO A 88 -13.99 -4.55 -0.49
C PRO A 88 -14.90 -3.65 -1.29
N LYS A 89 -15.31 -4.14 -2.43
CA LYS A 89 -16.27 -3.43 -3.25
C LYS A 89 -17.67 -3.79 -2.83
N ARG A 90 -18.55 -2.83 -2.97
CA ARG A 90 -19.94 -3.03 -2.60
C ARG A 90 -20.83 -2.77 -3.72
#